data_62b7c3912e06fc9dd55916daffe9b7af
#
_entry.id   62b7c3912e06fc9dd55916daffe9b7af
#
_cell.length_a   1.000
_cell.length_b   1.000
_cell.length_c   1.000
_cell.angle_alpha   90.00
_cell.angle_beta   90.00
_cell.angle_gamma   90.00
#
_symmetry.space_group_name_H-M   'P 1'
#
loop_
_entity.id
_entity.type
_entity.pdbx_description
1 polymer ?
#
loop_
_entity_poly.entity_id
_entity_poly.type
_entity_poly.pdbx_seq_one_letter_code
_entity_poly.pdbx_strand_id
1 'polypeptide(L)'
;MRIPVSRLSLAAMLACAGHAANAARQPVSEAPLALQTSIDCQHNADNSLDCTTRNQFTILKPAGKDFLSRIDFTYPDTDRLDVVSGEVRQQDGRVIKLEKSQVETRAAPNPYAGVSRDKQTWLAFPELAVGSQVRYEVKHHIAAPPLSRELLYRLDFDPEPVRYDAYHFELRSPRALLWRGESMDGFQVAAAADGKSITVDQQGVRYLNFTNEWDNSAIRRWPRLSIATSDQPQQHFGSYAARYNEILAAPLPPGAAAVVAAQQGKPAAQQVAAFMQHINSHYRYLNDQRLAERGLVPFTLAEIEQHGYGDCKDLATLLTAMLRHAGINAEPALVFRGNFAPEPLLPGLGTVNHMIVRAMVDGKVAWLDATNPFFAPDRIMPDLQERATYLIGSDGSVRQERIPRQAPTTDMVVKRHEVLRQDGSALVSSVSVMAGWPLVELTMRDRYQGSSSSEQSICRGSGNQPQGCKVERAATGFLLPDSYPVRIQSVDTRAVEKISGLYLYDPHLDKRWNDFDNYRSNGNQADVYLGDPETMERTVTLQGAKPIQPPFSCQARSPWFDLDLKQTSSASGLRYEFRLTRKVRWLDHADIASPAFAKLSAEARACVTQARQIIKL
;
A
#
# COMPACT_ATOMS: atom_id res chain seq x y z
N MET A 1 -0.50 -17.04 6.96
CA MET A 1 0.50 -17.64 6.09
C MET A 1 -0.13 -17.72 4.72
N ARG A 2 0.40 -17.02 3.75
CA ARG A 2 -0.10 -17.06 2.37
C ARG A 2 0.51 -18.31 1.74
N ILE A 3 -0.30 -19.18 1.16
CA ILE A 3 0.19 -20.05 0.11
C ILE A 3 0.40 -19.13 -1.08
N PRO A 4 1.60 -18.72 -1.42
CA PRO A 4 1.80 -17.82 -2.54
C PRO A 4 1.62 -18.63 -3.82
N VAL A 5 0.47 -18.48 -4.44
CA VAL A 5 0.44 -18.65 -5.89
C VAL A 5 1.21 -17.45 -6.41
N SER A 6 2.30 -17.70 -7.10
CA SER A 6 3.34 -16.75 -7.48
C SER A 6 2.79 -15.45 -8.06
N ARG A 7 3.21 -14.32 -7.51
CA ARG A 7 3.07 -13.03 -8.18
C ARG A 7 4.06 -12.97 -9.33
N LEU A 8 3.60 -13.20 -10.54
CA LEU A 8 4.30 -12.79 -11.75
C LEU A 8 4.22 -11.25 -11.86
N SER A 9 5.33 -10.59 -11.54
CA SER A 9 5.53 -9.18 -11.85
C SER A 9 5.67 -9.06 -13.37
N LEU A 10 4.59 -8.72 -14.06
CA LEU A 10 4.64 -8.33 -15.46
C LEU A 10 4.93 -6.83 -15.54
N ALA A 11 6.19 -6.46 -15.60
CA ALA A 11 6.62 -5.17 -16.10
C ALA A 11 6.74 -5.28 -17.62
N ALA A 12 5.68 -4.95 -18.34
CA ALA A 12 5.73 -4.68 -19.76
C ALA A 12 5.07 -3.33 -20.01
N MET A 13 5.90 -2.30 -20.17
CA MET A 13 5.48 -1.04 -20.80
C MET A 13 5.23 -1.31 -22.29
N LEU A 14 3.98 -1.17 -22.70
CA LEU A 14 3.64 -0.90 -24.09
C LEU A 14 2.69 0.29 -24.13
N ALA A 15 3.21 1.39 -24.65
CA ALA A 15 2.40 2.51 -25.08
C ALA A 15 1.59 2.08 -26.30
N CYS A 16 0.26 2.03 -26.17
CA CYS A 16 -0.66 2.03 -27.30
C CYS A 16 -1.85 2.93 -26.99
N ALA A 17 -2.12 3.77 -27.96
CA ALA A 17 -3.20 4.74 -27.97
C ALA A 17 -4.59 4.09 -27.87
N GLY A 18 -5.45 4.72 -27.07
CA GLY A 18 -6.88 4.86 -27.17
C GLY A 18 -7.74 3.70 -27.66
N HIS A 19 -8.28 2.93 -26.70
CA HIS A 19 -9.66 2.44 -26.74
C HIS A 19 -10.12 2.37 -25.29
N ALA A 20 -11.12 3.18 -24.95
CA ALA A 20 -11.82 3.07 -23.67
C ALA A 20 -12.60 1.73 -23.67
N ALA A 21 -11.96 0.67 -23.24
CA ALA A 21 -12.64 -0.60 -22.98
C ALA A 21 -13.39 -0.43 -21.65
N ASN A 22 -14.70 -0.55 -21.69
CA ASN A 22 -15.54 -0.66 -20.50
C ASN A 22 -15.00 -1.77 -19.57
N ALA A 23 -14.52 -1.40 -18.40
CA ALA A 23 -14.05 -2.33 -17.40
C ALA A 23 -15.24 -2.97 -16.69
N ALA A 24 -15.86 -3.97 -17.34
CA ALA A 24 -16.81 -4.86 -16.70
C ALA A 24 -16.06 -6.07 -16.14
N ARG A 25 -16.54 -6.66 -15.02
CA ARG A 25 -16.07 -7.97 -14.57
C ARG A 25 -16.12 -8.92 -15.75
N GLN A 26 -15.01 -9.61 -16.02
CA GLN A 26 -15.00 -10.59 -17.09
C GLN A 26 -15.99 -11.71 -16.74
N PRO A 27 -16.87 -12.12 -17.70
CA PRO A 27 -17.78 -13.20 -17.45
C PRO A 27 -17.01 -14.51 -17.20
N VAL A 28 -17.62 -15.44 -16.46
CA VAL A 28 -17.05 -16.75 -16.11
C VAL A 28 -16.52 -17.50 -17.33
N SER A 29 -17.16 -17.32 -18.50
CA SER A 29 -16.72 -17.88 -19.80
C SER A 29 -15.40 -17.36 -20.32
N GLU A 30 -14.92 -16.22 -19.78
CA GLU A 30 -13.63 -15.62 -20.18
C GLU A 30 -12.44 -16.17 -19.41
N ALA A 31 -12.65 -16.99 -18.37
CA ALA A 31 -11.57 -17.60 -17.61
C ALA A 31 -10.66 -18.46 -18.49
N PRO A 32 -9.33 -18.29 -18.45
CA PRO A 32 -8.40 -19.13 -19.20
C PRO A 32 -8.19 -20.50 -18.57
N LEU A 33 -8.48 -20.64 -17.28
CA LEU A 33 -8.32 -21.86 -16.49
C LEU A 33 -9.56 -22.16 -15.64
N ALA A 34 -9.85 -23.43 -15.43
CA ALA A 34 -10.75 -23.92 -14.40
C ALA A 34 -9.95 -24.72 -13.38
N LEU A 35 -10.28 -24.57 -12.08
CA LEU A 35 -9.61 -25.21 -10.96
C LEU A 35 -10.61 -25.95 -10.09
N GLN A 36 -10.30 -27.18 -9.76
CA GLN A 36 -10.85 -27.89 -8.61
C GLN A 36 -9.70 -28.11 -7.60
N THR A 37 -9.90 -27.69 -6.36
CA THR A 37 -8.89 -27.77 -5.33
C THR A 37 -9.43 -28.35 -4.02
N SER A 38 -8.60 -29.16 -3.34
CA SER A 38 -8.83 -29.63 -1.99
C SER A 38 -7.58 -29.42 -1.17
N ILE A 39 -7.73 -28.83 0.01
CA ILE A 39 -6.65 -28.55 0.96
C ILE A 39 -7.04 -29.14 2.31
N ASP A 40 -6.33 -30.16 2.76
CA ASP A 40 -6.54 -30.82 4.04
C ASP A 40 -5.34 -30.50 4.95
N CYS A 41 -5.58 -29.81 6.07
CA CYS A 41 -4.54 -29.42 7.03
C CYS A 41 -4.78 -30.04 8.40
N GLN A 42 -3.72 -30.54 9.01
CA GLN A 42 -3.65 -31.00 10.40
C GLN A 42 -2.75 -30.05 11.21
N HIS A 43 -3.33 -29.40 12.21
CA HIS A 43 -2.59 -28.67 13.23
C HIS A 43 -2.09 -29.68 14.27
N ASN A 44 -0.79 -29.67 14.53
CA ASN A 44 -0.11 -30.60 15.43
C ASN A 44 0.03 -30.02 16.86
N ALA A 45 0.34 -30.90 17.82
CA ALA A 45 0.50 -30.49 19.23
C ALA A 45 1.69 -29.54 19.45
N ASP A 46 2.71 -29.59 18.60
CA ASP A 46 3.87 -28.71 18.60
C ASP A 46 3.64 -27.37 17.88
N ASN A 47 2.42 -27.10 17.45
CA ASN A 47 1.98 -25.94 16.70
C ASN A 47 2.46 -25.88 15.24
N SER A 48 3.02 -26.99 14.70
CA SER A 48 3.26 -27.15 13.27
C SER A 48 1.97 -27.49 12.51
N LEU A 49 2.01 -27.38 11.17
CA LEU A 49 0.91 -27.78 10.29
C LEU A 49 1.39 -28.76 9.23
N ASP A 50 0.61 -29.82 9.01
CA ASP A 50 0.76 -30.71 7.87
C ASP A 50 -0.42 -30.51 6.93
N CYS A 51 -0.17 -29.96 5.74
CA CYS A 51 -1.19 -29.70 4.73
C CYS A 51 -0.96 -30.57 3.49
N THR A 52 -2.04 -31.16 2.97
CA THR A 52 -2.06 -31.83 1.67
C THR A 52 -2.94 -31.02 0.72
N THR A 53 -2.37 -30.56 -0.38
CA THR A 53 -3.09 -29.81 -1.42
C THR A 53 -3.17 -30.68 -2.68
N ARG A 54 -4.40 -30.84 -3.21
CA ARG A 54 -4.70 -31.51 -4.46
C ARG A 54 -5.35 -30.53 -5.41
N ASN A 55 -4.70 -30.30 -6.54
CA ASN A 55 -5.20 -29.39 -7.58
C ASN A 55 -5.46 -30.15 -8.88
N GLN A 56 -6.57 -29.80 -9.52
CA GLN A 56 -6.87 -30.18 -10.89
C GLN A 56 -7.24 -28.94 -11.68
N PHE A 57 -6.38 -28.55 -12.59
CA PHE A 57 -6.64 -27.48 -13.55
C PHE A 57 -7.16 -28.05 -14.87
N THR A 58 -8.05 -27.33 -15.54
CA THR A 58 -8.41 -27.54 -16.95
C THR A 58 -8.05 -26.31 -17.73
N ILE A 59 -7.29 -26.43 -18.81
CA ILE A 59 -6.89 -25.33 -19.69
C ILE A 59 -8.06 -25.01 -20.62
N LEU A 60 -8.68 -23.86 -20.44
CA LEU A 60 -9.86 -23.44 -21.20
C LEU A 60 -9.47 -22.58 -22.43
N LYS A 61 -8.39 -21.79 -22.32
CA LYS A 61 -7.90 -20.87 -23.37
C LYS A 61 -6.37 -20.92 -23.45
N PRO A 62 -5.77 -20.48 -24.57
CA PRO A 62 -4.31 -20.49 -24.75
C PRO A 62 -3.53 -19.80 -23.62
N ALA A 63 -4.01 -18.67 -23.07
CA ALA A 63 -3.37 -17.98 -21.96
C ALA A 63 -3.22 -18.84 -20.68
N GLY A 64 -4.07 -19.86 -20.49
CA GLY A 64 -3.97 -20.79 -19.37
C GLY A 64 -2.72 -21.68 -19.44
N LYS A 65 -2.15 -21.89 -20.62
CA LYS A 65 -0.89 -22.66 -20.78
C LYS A 65 0.28 -21.94 -20.13
N ASP A 66 0.37 -20.63 -20.35
CA ASP A 66 1.47 -19.82 -19.82
C ASP A 66 1.45 -19.80 -18.27
N PHE A 67 0.25 -19.75 -17.69
CA PHE A 67 0.06 -19.83 -16.25
C PHE A 67 0.52 -21.17 -15.65
N LEU A 68 0.22 -22.29 -16.34
CA LEU A 68 0.56 -23.63 -15.85
C LEU A 68 1.92 -24.13 -16.34
N SER A 69 2.61 -23.41 -17.21
CA SER A 69 3.94 -23.82 -17.71
C SER A 69 4.94 -24.00 -16.57
N ARG A 70 4.79 -23.23 -15.50
CA ARG A 70 5.55 -23.31 -14.27
C ARG A 70 4.70 -22.94 -13.06
N ILE A 71 4.50 -23.86 -12.15
CA ILE A 71 3.90 -23.61 -10.84
C ILE A 71 5.01 -23.56 -9.82
N ASP A 72 5.06 -22.52 -8.98
CA ASP A 72 6.10 -22.38 -7.96
C ASP A 72 5.53 -22.20 -6.55
N PHE A 73 6.25 -22.76 -5.60
CA PHE A 73 5.99 -22.67 -4.17
C PHE A 73 7.19 -22.04 -3.49
N THR A 74 6.99 -20.93 -2.80
CA THR A 74 8.03 -20.31 -1.98
C THR A 74 7.71 -20.52 -0.50
N TYR A 75 8.67 -20.99 0.27
CA TYR A 75 8.52 -21.36 1.67
C TYR A 75 9.83 -21.17 2.43
N PRO A 76 9.80 -20.92 3.77
CA PRO A 76 10.99 -20.86 4.61
C PRO A 76 11.78 -22.16 4.56
N ASP A 77 13.09 -22.12 4.79
CA ASP A 77 13.94 -23.31 4.80
C ASP A 77 13.65 -24.27 5.98
N THR A 78 12.93 -23.79 6.99
CA THR A 78 12.39 -24.59 8.09
C THR A 78 11.24 -25.49 7.69
N ASP A 79 10.57 -25.16 6.59
CA ASP A 79 9.45 -25.92 6.08
C ASP A 79 9.92 -27.02 5.11
N ARG A 80 9.05 -28.02 4.88
CA ARG A 80 9.30 -29.08 3.91
C ARG A 80 8.12 -29.20 2.95
N LEU A 81 8.39 -29.11 1.65
CA LEU A 81 7.42 -29.33 0.59
C LEU A 81 7.81 -30.61 -0.17
N ASP A 82 6.90 -31.59 -0.19
CA ASP A 82 7.04 -32.84 -0.94
C ASP A 82 6.03 -32.85 -2.10
N VAL A 83 6.52 -32.99 -3.34
CA VAL A 83 5.68 -33.20 -4.53
C VAL A 83 5.37 -34.71 -4.60
N VAL A 84 4.12 -35.07 -4.28
CA VAL A 84 3.67 -36.47 -4.21
C VAL A 84 3.43 -37.04 -5.60
N SER A 85 2.75 -36.24 -6.44
CA SER A 85 2.42 -36.61 -7.83
C SER A 85 2.20 -35.38 -8.68
N GLY A 86 2.38 -35.58 -9.99
CA GLY A 86 2.00 -34.59 -11.02
C GLY A 86 1.74 -35.31 -12.35
N GLU A 87 0.73 -34.85 -13.09
CA GLU A 87 0.43 -35.38 -14.43
C GLU A 87 -0.29 -34.37 -15.29
N VAL A 88 -0.15 -34.53 -16.60
CA VAL A 88 -0.95 -33.87 -17.62
C VAL A 88 -1.77 -34.93 -18.35
N ARG A 89 -3.09 -34.80 -18.32
CA ARG A 89 -4.00 -35.65 -19.10
C ARG A 89 -4.46 -34.88 -20.34
N GLN A 90 -4.16 -35.40 -21.50
CA GLN A 90 -4.58 -34.84 -22.79
C GLN A 90 -6.06 -35.14 -23.10
N GLN A 91 -6.65 -34.42 -24.06
CA GLN A 91 -8.03 -34.67 -24.49
C GLN A 91 -8.26 -36.05 -25.07
N ASP A 92 -7.23 -36.67 -25.69
CA ASP A 92 -7.28 -38.03 -26.22
C ASP A 92 -7.16 -39.11 -25.13
N GLY A 93 -7.02 -38.71 -23.85
CA GLY A 93 -6.90 -39.59 -22.70
C GLY A 93 -5.46 -39.98 -22.36
N ARG A 94 -4.45 -39.61 -23.16
CA ARG A 94 -3.02 -39.86 -22.89
C ARG A 94 -2.62 -39.13 -21.61
N VAL A 95 -1.92 -39.84 -20.72
CA VAL A 95 -1.43 -39.28 -19.45
C VAL A 95 0.10 -39.20 -19.50
N ILE A 96 0.62 -38.02 -19.20
CA ILE A 96 2.05 -37.71 -19.11
C ILE A 96 2.37 -37.40 -17.67
N LYS A 97 3.16 -38.22 -17.01
CA LYS A 97 3.57 -38.02 -15.61
C LYS A 97 4.66 -36.96 -15.50
N LEU A 98 4.63 -36.19 -14.44
CA LEU A 98 5.67 -35.24 -14.10
C LEU A 98 6.94 -36.02 -13.67
N GLU A 99 8.03 -35.81 -14.37
CA GLU A 99 9.31 -36.44 -14.11
C GLU A 99 10.10 -35.69 -13.04
N LYS A 100 11.00 -36.37 -12.32
CA LYS A 100 11.85 -35.73 -11.28
C LYS A 100 12.66 -34.53 -11.82
N SER A 101 13.11 -34.59 -13.07
CA SER A 101 13.83 -33.50 -13.75
C SER A 101 12.99 -32.25 -13.98
N GLN A 102 11.68 -32.36 -13.86
CA GLN A 102 10.71 -31.26 -14.02
C GLN A 102 10.30 -30.65 -12.69
N VAL A 103 10.88 -31.14 -11.59
CA VAL A 103 10.73 -30.59 -10.23
C VAL A 103 12.08 -30.09 -9.76
N GLU A 104 12.18 -28.78 -9.57
CA GLU A 104 13.43 -28.14 -9.13
C GLU A 104 13.20 -27.36 -7.84
N THR A 105 14.10 -27.54 -6.87
CA THR A 105 14.12 -26.75 -5.64
C THR A 105 15.43 -25.97 -5.55
N ARG A 106 15.34 -24.65 -5.34
CA ARG A 106 16.48 -23.75 -5.18
C ARG A 106 16.24 -22.70 -4.12
N ALA A 107 17.26 -21.89 -3.81
CA ALA A 107 17.08 -20.68 -3.01
C ALA A 107 16.10 -19.72 -3.71
N ALA A 108 15.13 -19.22 -2.96
CA ALA A 108 14.18 -18.25 -3.49
C ALA A 108 14.89 -16.91 -3.76
N PRO A 109 14.59 -16.20 -4.86
CA PRO A 109 15.05 -14.84 -5.06
C PRO A 109 14.41 -13.94 -4.00
N ASN A 110 15.22 -13.12 -3.32
CA ASN A 110 14.69 -12.13 -2.39
C ASN A 110 14.33 -10.85 -3.16
N PRO A 111 13.05 -10.48 -3.28
CA PRO A 111 12.63 -9.28 -4.00
C PRO A 111 12.88 -7.99 -3.21
N TYR A 112 13.23 -8.11 -1.92
CA TYR A 112 13.52 -6.99 -1.03
C TYR A 112 15.00 -6.90 -0.73
N ALA A 113 15.49 -5.70 -0.39
CA ALA A 113 16.85 -5.54 0.11
C ALA A 113 17.01 -6.30 1.43
N GLY A 114 17.69 -7.46 1.39
CA GLY A 114 17.84 -8.31 2.55
C GLY A 114 18.37 -9.70 2.23
N VAL A 115 18.47 -10.52 3.25
CA VAL A 115 18.92 -11.91 3.16
C VAL A 115 17.86 -12.82 3.77
N SER A 116 17.42 -13.83 3.01
CA SER A 116 16.56 -14.91 3.51
C SER A 116 17.16 -16.27 3.15
N ARG A 117 16.64 -17.32 3.78
CA ARG A 117 16.96 -18.71 3.46
C ARG A 117 15.75 -19.43 2.85
N ASP A 118 14.80 -18.67 2.32
CA ASP A 118 13.63 -19.22 1.69
C ASP A 118 14.01 -20.08 0.49
N LYS A 119 13.23 -21.13 0.29
CA LYS A 119 13.32 -22.04 -0.84
C LYS A 119 12.18 -21.79 -1.81
N GLN A 120 12.42 -22.10 -3.07
CA GLN A 120 11.40 -22.11 -4.11
C GLN A 120 11.45 -23.45 -4.84
N THR A 121 10.32 -24.15 -4.86
CA THR A 121 10.14 -25.39 -5.63
C THR A 121 9.27 -25.12 -6.83
N TRP A 122 9.71 -25.55 -8.02
CA TRP A 122 9.00 -25.41 -9.28
C TRP A 122 8.52 -26.75 -9.80
N LEU A 123 7.33 -26.74 -10.41
CA LEU A 123 6.80 -27.83 -11.21
C LEU A 123 6.64 -27.33 -12.65
N ALA A 124 7.34 -27.93 -13.59
CA ALA A 124 7.26 -27.60 -15.02
C ALA A 124 6.48 -28.69 -15.77
N PHE A 125 5.22 -28.43 -16.09
CA PHE A 125 4.34 -29.39 -16.76
C PHE A 125 4.58 -29.41 -18.27
N PRO A 126 4.81 -30.61 -18.88
CA PRO A 126 5.09 -30.73 -20.30
C PRO A 126 3.80 -30.75 -21.14
N GLU A 127 3.94 -30.49 -22.44
CA GLU A 127 2.92 -30.71 -23.48
C GLU A 127 1.54 -30.10 -23.17
N LEU A 128 1.49 -28.89 -22.60
CA LEU A 128 0.25 -28.22 -22.28
C LEU A 128 -0.53 -27.81 -23.54
N ALA A 129 -1.79 -28.17 -23.61
CA ALA A 129 -2.72 -27.82 -24.69
C ALA A 129 -4.07 -27.36 -24.13
N VAL A 130 -4.83 -26.58 -24.91
CA VAL A 130 -6.22 -26.26 -24.55
C VAL A 130 -6.99 -27.58 -24.45
N GLY A 131 -7.78 -27.73 -23.37
CA GLY A 131 -8.51 -28.94 -23.02
C GLY A 131 -7.72 -29.96 -22.21
N SER A 132 -6.39 -29.79 -22.03
CA SER A 132 -5.61 -30.65 -21.14
C SER A 132 -6.00 -30.38 -19.67
N GLN A 133 -5.91 -31.43 -18.85
CA GLN A 133 -6.04 -31.37 -17.41
C GLN A 133 -4.66 -31.55 -16.76
N VAL A 134 -4.29 -30.62 -15.89
CA VAL A 134 -3.07 -30.71 -15.06
C VAL A 134 -3.48 -31.06 -13.64
N ARG A 135 -2.96 -32.15 -13.10
CA ARG A 135 -3.20 -32.60 -11.74
C ARG A 135 -1.90 -32.67 -10.98
N TYR A 136 -1.91 -32.25 -9.72
CA TYR A 136 -0.80 -32.49 -8.83
C TYR A 136 -1.26 -32.56 -7.37
N GLU A 137 -0.46 -33.28 -6.59
CA GLU A 137 -0.59 -33.35 -5.13
C GLU A 137 0.74 -32.95 -4.50
N VAL A 138 0.66 -32.04 -3.51
CA VAL A 138 1.80 -31.63 -2.70
C VAL A 138 1.47 -31.78 -1.22
N LYS A 139 2.47 -32.18 -0.43
CA LYS A 139 2.41 -32.16 1.03
C LYS A 139 3.35 -31.08 1.53
N HIS A 140 2.85 -30.23 2.40
CA HIS A 140 3.59 -29.13 2.98
C HIS A 140 3.59 -29.27 4.50
N HIS A 141 4.74 -29.58 5.08
CA HIS A 141 4.97 -29.46 6.51
C HIS A 141 5.44 -28.04 6.78
N ILE A 142 4.65 -27.31 7.55
CA ILE A 142 4.89 -25.93 7.95
C ILE A 142 5.37 -25.96 9.39
N ALA A 143 6.62 -25.59 9.62
CA ALA A 143 7.20 -25.61 10.96
C ALA A 143 6.48 -24.64 11.90
N ALA A 144 6.41 -25.00 13.17
CA ALA A 144 5.88 -24.11 14.20
C ALA A 144 6.70 -22.82 14.24
N PRO A 145 6.05 -21.63 14.24
CA PRO A 145 6.77 -20.38 14.39
C PRO A 145 7.46 -20.34 15.77
N PRO A 146 8.73 -19.92 15.84
CA PRO A 146 9.41 -19.76 17.12
C PRO A 146 8.61 -18.87 18.07
N LEU A 147 8.56 -19.23 19.34
CA LEU A 147 7.86 -18.50 20.40
C LEU A 147 6.33 -18.40 20.27
N SER A 148 5.72 -18.75 19.15
CA SER A 148 4.26 -18.78 19.03
C SER A 148 3.68 -20.06 19.60
N ARG A 149 2.67 -19.93 20.45
CA ARG A 149 1.91 -21.05 21.01
C ARG A 149 0.49 -21.14 20.46
N GLU A 150 0.12 -20.17 19.62
CA GLU A 150 -1.21 -20.07 19.02
C GLU A 150 -1.13 -20.24 17.51
N LEU A 151 -2.10 -20.95 16.96
CA LEU A 151 -2.30 -21.04 15.52
C LEU A 151 -3.02 -19.79 15.03
N LEU A 152 -2.59 -19.25 13.89
CA LEU A 152 -3.38 -18.44 13.00
C LEU A 152 -3.19 -18.95 11.58
N TYR A 153 -4.27 -19.40 10.96
CA TYR A 153 -4.33 -19.77 9.55
C TYR A 153 -5.21 -18.79 8.78
N ARG A 154 -4.78 -18.37 7.58
CA ARG A 154 -5.48 -17.39 6.77
C ARG A 154 -5.74 -17.95 5.38
N LEU A 155 -6.97 -17.79 4.92
CA LEU A 155 -7.40 -17.99 3.55
C LEU A 155 -7.73 -16.61 2.96
N ASP A 156 -6.95 -16.17 1.99
CA ASP A 156 -7.20 -14.97 1.21
C ASP A 156 -7.46 -15.42 -0.23
N PHE A 157 -8.65 -15.14 -0.77
CA PHE A 157 -9.04 -15.51 -2.12
C PHE A 157 -8.70 -14.38 -3.09
N ASP A 158 -7.43 -14.28 -3.42
CA ASP A 158 -6.92 -13.27 -4.33
C ASP A 158 -7.51 -13.44 -5.75
N PRO A 159 -7.77 -12.34 -6.50
CA PRO A 159 -8.17 -12.45 -7.89
C PRO A 159 -7.07 -13.10 -8.73
N GLU A 160 -7.45 -14.10 -9.47
CA GLU A 160 -6.58 -14.86 -10.36
C GLU A 160 -7.28 -15.09 -11.70
N PRO A 161 -6.52 -15.32 -12.79
CA PRO A 161 -7.11 -15.71 -14.07
C PRO A 161 -7.60 -17.18 -14.04
N VAL A 162 -8.25 -17.57 -12.95
CA VAL A 162 -8.67 -18.95 -12.67
C VAL A 162 -10.11 -18.95 -12.20
N ARG A 163 -10.94 -19.72 -12.87
CA ARG A 163 -12.29 -20.04 -12.46
C ARG A 163 -12.25 -21.21 -11.49
N TYR A 164 -12.80 -21.05 -10.32
CA TYR A 164 -12.96 -22.12 -9.34
C TYR A 164 -14.26 -22.90 -9.64
N ASP A 165 -14.14 -24.15 -10.06
CA ASP A 165 -15.25 -25.07 -10.26
C ASP A 165 -15.59 -25.82 -8.96
N ALA A 166 -14.60 -26.04 -8.10
CA ALA A 166 -14.76 -26.55 -6.74
C ALA A 166 -13.61 -26.08 -5.85
N TYR A 167 -13.91 -25.77 -4.61
CA TYR A 167 -12.96 -25.46 -3.56
C TYR A 167 -13.39 -26.15 -2.27
N HIS A 168 -12.51 -26.93 -1.70
CA HIS A 168 -12.65 -27.55 -0.39
C HIS A 168 -11.43 -27.27 0.46
N PHE A 169 -11.63 -26.86 1.70
CA PHE A 169 -10.61 -26.69 2.70
C PHE A 169 -11.07 -27.30 4.02
N GLU A 170 -10.20 -28.08 4.68
CA GLU A 170 -10.43 -28.55 6.04
C GLU A 170 -9.18 -28.33 6.90
N LEU A 171 -9.39 -27.78 8.10
CA LEU A 171 -8.37 -27.65 9.14
C LEU A 171 -8.83 -28.40 10.39
N ARG A 172 -8.07 -29.42 10.81
CA ARG A 172 -8.27 -30.15 12.06
C ARG A 172 -7.20 -29.73 13.08
N SER A 173 -7.59 -29.68 14.36
CA SER A 173 -6.72 -29.23 15.45
C SER A 173 -6.97 -30.07 16.71
N PRO A 174 -5.94 -30.33 17.54
CA PRO A 174 -6.15 -30.91 18.87
C PRO A 174 -6.80 -29.94 19.84
N ARG A 175 -6.80 -28.62 19.52
CA ARG A 175 -7.38 -27.52 20.30
C ARG A 175 -8.61 -26.97 19.61
N ALA A 176 -9.49 -26.31 20.37
CA ALA A 176 -10.64 -25.62 19.81
C ALA A 176 -10.18 -24.51 18.84
N LEU A 177 -10.93 -24.36 17.76
CA LEU A 177 -10.73 -23.36 16.70
C LEU A 177 -11.87 -22.35 16.74
N LEU A 178 -11.55 -21.12 16.47
CA LEU A 178 -12.49 -20.05 16.17
C LEU A 178 -12.16 -19.46 14.78
N TRP A 179 -13.13 -18.82 14.16
CA TRP A 179 -12.92 -18.22 12.86
C TRP A 179 -13.67 -16.90 12.68
N ARG A 180 -13.18 -16.05 11.79
CA ARG A 180 -13.82 -14.84 11.31
C ARG A 180 -13.62 -14.73 9.79
N GLY A 181 -14.68 -14.31 9.08
CA GLY A 181 -14.65 -14.15 7.63
C GLY A 181 -15.25 -12.83 7.19
N GLU A 182 -14.79 -12.32 6.05
CA GLU A 182 -15.37 -11.18 5.35
C GLU A 182 -15.55 -11.52 3.87
N SER A 183 -16.62 -10.97 3.27
CA SER A 183 -16.97 -11.18 1.85
C SER A 183 -17.09 -12.65 1.44
N MET A 184 -17.50 -13.53 2.37
CA MET A 184 -17.57 -14.98 2.19
C MET A 184 -18.82 -15.45 1.42
N ASP A 185 -19.52 -14.56 0.71
CA ASP A 185 -20.67 -14.94 -0.10
C ASP A 185 -20.30 -16.02 -1.12
N GLY A 186 -21.07 -17.13 -1.14
CA GLY A 186 -20.82 -18.30 -1.97
C GLY A 186 -19.77 -19.26 -1.41
N PHE A 187 -19.39 -19.10 -0.14
CA PHE A 187 -18.69 -20.12 0.64
C PHE A 187 -19.55 -20.55 1.83
N GLN A 188 -19.52 -21.82 2.12
CA GLN A 188 -20.09 -22.39 3.35
C GLN A 188 -18.94 -22.67 4.30
N VAL A 189 -18.96 -22.03 5.48
CA VAL A 189 -18.01 -22.29 6.55
C VAL A 189 -18.73 -23.07 7.64
N ALA A 190 -18.21 -24.22 8.02
CA ALA A 190 -18.77 -25.07 9.06
C ALA A 190 -17.70 -25.46 10.10
N ALA A 191 -18.10 -25.39 11.38
CA ALA A 191 -17.28 -25.92 12.48
C ALA A 191 -17.87 -27.25 12.96
N ALA A 192 -17.01 -28.20 13.28
CA ALA A 192 -17.43 -29.44 13.92
C ALA A 192 -18.02 -29.17 15.32
N ALA A 193 -18.86 -30.07 15.82
CA ALA A 193 -19.55 -29.89 17.10
C ALA A 193 -18.57 -29.79 18.31
N ASP A 194 -17.40 -30.40 18.21
CA ASP A 194 -16.33 -30.31 19.22
C ASP A 194 -15.45 -29.06 19.07
N GLY A 195 -15.70 -28.23 18.04
CA GLY A 195 -14.92 -27.04 17.71
C GLY A 195 -13.50 -27.31 17.22
N LYS A 196 -13.14 -28.55 16.90
CA LYS A 196 -11.76 -28.91 16.54
C LYS A 196 -11.52 -29.08 15.04
N SER A 197 -12.53 -28.88 14.23
CA SER A 197 -12.40 -28.87 12.77
C SER A 197 -13.22 -27.74 12.18
N ILE A 198 -12.66 -27.09 11.15
CA ILE A 198 -13.34 -26.09 10.35
C ILE A 198 -13.20 -26.47 8.88
N THR A 199 -14.33 -26.51 8.18
CA THR A 199 -14.40 -26.73 6.73
C THR A 199 -14.87 -25.47 6.02
N VAL A 200 -14.36 -25.28 4.80
CA VAL A 200 -14.78 -24.19 3.90
C VAL A 200 -15.04 -24.80 2.53
N ASP A 201 -16.30 -24.77 2.12
CA ASP A 201 -16.73 -25.31 0.84
C ASP A 201 -17.30 -24.20 -0.04
N GLN A 202 -16.87 -24.16 -1.29
CA GLN A 202 -17.43 -23.25 -2.27
C GLN A 202 -18.77 -23.76 -2.79
N GLN A 203 -19.71 -22.82 -2.95
CA GLN A 203 -21.01 -23.09 -3.57
C GLN A 203 -21.07 -22.50 -4.98
N GLY A 204 -21.24 -23.38 -5.96
CA GLY A 204 -21.30 -22.99 -7.37
C GLY A 204 -19.95 -22.60 -7.96
N VAL A 205 -19.95 -22.16 -9.21
CA VAL A 205 -18.75 -21.75 -9.94
C VAL A 205 -18.41 -20.30 -9.64
N ARG A 206 -17.14 -19.99 -9.36
CA ARG A 206 -16.67 -18.63 -9.08
C ARG A 206 -15.50 -18.24 -9.99
N TYR A 207 -15.56 -17.01 -10.46
CA TYR A 207 -14.45 -16.37 -11.17
C TYR A 207 -14.27 -14.97 -10.59
N LEU A 208 -13.19 -14.82 -9.82
CA LEU A 208 -12.80 -13.54 -9.21
C LEU A 208 -11.76 -12.90 -10.12
N ASN A 209 -12.19 -12.09 -11.07
CA ASN A 209 -11.30 -11.33 -11.93
C ASN A 209 -11.57 -9.83 -11.78
N PHE A 210 -10.56 -9.13 -11.23
CA PHE A 210 -10.57 -7.68 -11.00
C PHE A 210 -9.55 -6.96 -11.88
N THR A 211 -9.12 -7.55 -12.99
CA THR A 211 -8.01 -7.05 -13.81
C THR A 211 -8.24 -5.69 -14.46
N ASN A 212 -9.48 -5.24 -14.55
CA ASN A 212 -9.85 -3.97 -15.17
C ASN A 212 -10.36 -2.94 -14.15
N GLU A 213 -10.16 -3.17 -12.85
CA GLU A 213 -10.59 -2.25 -11.80
C GLU A 213 -9.46 -1.32 -11.38
N TRP A 214 -9.83 -0.18 -10.79
CA TRP A 214 -8.87 0.79 -10.29
C TRP A 214 -7.96 0.17 -9.23
N ASP A 215 -6.69 0.01 -9.57
CA ASP A 215 -5.60 -0.47 -8.70
C ASP A 215 -5.99 -1.66 -7.77
N ASN A 216 -5.34 -1.73 -6.63
CA ASN A 216 -5.56 -2.76 -5.62
C ASN A 216 -6.79 -2.50 -4.73
N SER A 217 -7.69 -1.60 -5.13
CA SER A 217 -8.85 -1.22 -4.32
C SER A 217 -9.83 -2.37 -4.10
N ALA A 218 -9.89 -3.30 -5.04
CA ALA A 218 -10.71 -4.50 -4.94
C ALA A 218 -10.33 -5.40 -3.75
N ILE A 219 -9.10 -5.29 -3.23
CA ILE A 219 -8.62 -6.11 -2.09
C ILE A 219 -9.51 -6.02 -0.86
N ARG A 220 -10.22 -4.92 -0.66
CA ARG A 220 -11.18 -4.74 0.43
C ARG A 220 -12.43 -5.61 0.31
N ARG A 221 -12.66 -6.20 -0.86
CA ARG A 221 -13.83 -7.03 -1.18
C ARG A 221 -13.51 -8.47 -1.47
N TRP A 222 -12.25 -8.85 -1.39
CA TRP A 222 -11.88 -10.24 -1.58
C TRP A 222 -12.41 -11.08 -0.42
N PRO A 223 -12.95 -12.26 -0.73
CA PRO A 223 -13.28 -13.20 0.31
C PRO A 223 -12.05 -13.54 1.12
N ARG A 224 -12.16 -13.49 2.43
CA ARG A 224 -11.06 -13.83 3.32
C ARG A 224 -11.58 -14.43 4.62
N LEU A 225 -10.83 -15.37 5.13
CA LEU A 225 -11.12 -16.07 6.36
C LEU A 225 -9.85 -16.18 7.20
N SER A 226 -9.98 -15.98 8.50
CA SER A 226 -8.96 -16.32 9.49
C SER A 226 -9.49 -17.37 10.44
N ILE A 227 -8.68 -18.38 10.71
CA ILE A 227 -8.94 -19.45 11.68
C ILE A 227 -7.82 -19.44 12.71
N ALA A 228 -8.16 -19.44 14.00
CA ALA A 228 -7.17 -19.36 15.06
C ALA A 228 -7.55 -20.22 16.27
N THR A 229 -6.58 -20.49 17.14
CA THR A 229 -6.81 -21.12 18.44
C THR A 229 -7.11 -20.10 19.54
N SER A 230 -6.93 -18.80 19.28
CA SER A 230 -7.25 -17.70 20.19
C SER A 230 -7.53 -16.42 19.43
N ASP A 231 -8.39 -15.55 19.97
CA ASP A 231 -8.57 -14.17 19.54
C ASP A 231 -7.89 -13.14 20.48
N GLN A 232 -7.12 -13.62 21.45
CA GLN A 232 -6.47 -12.78 22.45
C GLN A 232 -5.05 -12.39 22.01
N PRO A 233 -4.74 -11.09 21.80
CA PRO A 233 -3.40 -10.65 21.42
C PRO A 233 -2.29 -11.10 22.37
N GLN A 234 -2.58 -11.14 23.69
CA GLN A 234 -1.62 -11.60 24.71
C GLN A 234 -1.17 -13.04 24.46
N GLN A 235 -2.08 -13.92 24.02
CA GLN A 235 -1.72 -15.32 23.77
C GLN A 235 -0.85 -15.47 22.52
N HIS A 236 -1.09 -14.68 21.49
CA HIS A 236 -0.32 -14.70 20.25
C HIS A 236 1.06 -14.05 20.38
N PHE A 237 1.17 -12.94 21.14
CA PHE A 237 2.36 -12.11 21.13
C PHE A 237 3.09 -12.05 22.49
N GLY A 238 2.54 -12.63 23.57
CA GLY A 238 3.11 -12.51 24.92
C GLY A 238 4.53 -13.05 25.04
N SER A 239 4.87 -14.19 24.39
CA SER A 239 6.22 -14.72 24.40
C SER A 239 7.21 -13.81 23.66
N TYR A 240 6.75 -13.13 22.60
CA TYR A 240 7.54 -12.12 21.91
C TYR A 240 7.72 -10.90 22.78
N ALA A 241 6.66 -10.44 23.47
CA ALA A 241 6.72 -9.30 24.39
C ALA A 241 7.75 -9.51 25.49
N ALA A 242 7.81 -10.72 26.06
CA ALA A 242 8.83 -11.08 27.05
C ALA A 242 10.25 -10.96 26.46
N ARG A 243 10.46 -11.45 25.24
CA ARG A 243 11.77 -11.36 24.57
C ARG A 243 12.16 -9.93 24.23
N TYR A 244 11.21 -9.08 23.80
CA TYR A 244 11.46 -7.65 23.59
C TYR A 244 11.88 -6.95 24.89
N ASN A 245 11.19 -7.21 25.99
CA ASN A 245 11.54 -6.60 27.26
C ASN A 245 12.90 -7.06 27.80
N GLU A 246 13.29 -8.29 27.57
CA GLU A 246 14.65 -8.78 27.86
C GLU A 246 15.72 -7.98 27.10
N ILE A 247 15.51 -7.76 25.78
CA ILE A 247 16.43 -6.97 24.95
C ILE A 247 16.44 -5.50 25.38
N LEU A 248 15.28 -4.92 25.69
CA LEU A 248 15.15 -3.52 26.12
C LEU A 248 15.68 -3.24 27.53
N ALA A 249 15.86 -4.27 28.35
CA ALA A 249 16.49 -4.14 29.68
C ALA A 249 18.03 -4.05 29.59
N ALA A 250 18.63 -4.37 28.44
CA ALA A 250 20.06 -4.28 28.25
C ALA A 250 20.54 -2.82 28.20
N PRO A 251 21.80 -2.53 28.57
CA PRO A 251 22.39 -1.19 28.44
C PRO A 251 22.35 -0.71 26.97
N LEU A 252 22.22 0.61 26.80
CA LEU A 252 22.36 1.22 25.46
C LEU A 252 23.78 0.99 24.92
N PRO A 253 23.91 0.71 23.62
CA PRO A 253 25.20 0.71 22.96
C PRO A 253 25.89 2.09 23.07
N PRO A 254 27.23 2.15 23.06
CA PRO A 254 27.99 3.39 23.30
C PRO A 254 27.58 4.56 22.39
N GLY A 255 27.33 4.29 21.09
CA GLY A 255 26.92 5.32 20.14
C GLY A 255 25.55 5.91 20.48
N ALA A 256 24.57 5.06 20.75
CA ALA A 256 23.23 5.48 21.14
C ALA A 256 23.24 6.18 22.52
N ALA A 257 24.02 5.68 23.49
CA ALA A 257 24.16 6.29 24.80
C ALA A 257 24.75 7.71 24.73
N ALA A 258 25.76 7.92 23.90
CA ALA A 258 26.36 9.24 23.68
C ALA A 258 25.35 10.25 23.13
N VAL A 259 24.50 9.82 22.19
CA VAL A 259 23.45 10.69 21.63
C VAL A 259 22.39 11.02 22.68
N VAL A 260 21.93 10.05 23.46
CA VAL A 260 20.98 10.29 24.57
C VAL A 260 21.54 11.29 25.56
N ALA A 261 22.79 11.12 26.00
CA ALA A 261 23.47 12.03 26.92
C ALA A 261 23.58 13.46 26.34
N ALA A 262 23.92 13.61 25.06
CA ALA A 262 24.04 14.90 24.39
C ALA A 262 22.70 15.66 24.24
N GLN A 263 21.57 14.95 24.35
CA GLN A 263 20.24 15.54 24.28
C GLN A 263 19.59 15.75 25.66
N GLN A 264 20.26 15.38 26.74
CA GLN A 264 19.72 15.50 28.08
C GLN A 264 19.30 16.95 28.39
N GLY A 265 18.10 17.12 28.99
CA GLY A 265 17.54 18.43 29.36
C GLY A 265 16.92 19.22 28.20
N LYS A 266 16.97 18.74 26.95
CA LYS A 266 16.27 19.36 25.82
C LYS A 266 14.79 18.95 25.79
N PRO A 267 13.90 19.74 25.12
CA PRO A 267 12.53 19.35 24.91
C PRO A 267 12.38 17.96 24.28
N ALA A 268 11.36 17.19 24.69
CA ALA A 268 11.20 15.81 24.24
C ALA A 268 11.11 15.68 22.70
N ALA A 269 10.43 16.60 22.02
CA ALA A 269 10.37 16.61 20.56
C ALA A 269 11.75 16.76 19.89
N GLN A 270 12.67 17.56 20.47
CA GLN A 270 14.03 17.69 19.97
C GLN A 270 14.84 16.42 20.20
N GLN A 271 14.67 15.77 21.36
CA GLN A 271 15.31 14.50 21.66
C GLN A 271 14.87 13.43 20.64
N VAL A 272 13.56 13.30 20.41
CA VAL A 272 13.00 12.37 19.42
C VAL A 272 13.60 12.60 18.02
N ALA A 273 13.63 13.85 17.55
CA ALA A 273 14.21 14.20 16.24
C ALA A 273 15.69 13.80 16.16
N ALA A 274 16.47 14.04 17.21
CA ALA A 274 17.89 13.68 17.26
C ALA A 274 18.09 12.15 17.27
N PHE A 275 17.27 11.39 18.00
CA PHE A 275 17.35 9.93 18.04
C PHE A 275 16.97 9.31 16.68
N MET A 276 15.89 9.78 16.09
CA MET A 276 15.47 9.37 14.75
C MET A 276 16.54 9.66 13.70
N GLN A 277 17.15 10.85 13.74
CA GLN A 277 18.23 11.23 12.84
C GLN A 277 19.46 10.36 13.04
N HIS A 278 19.84 10.07 14.30
CA HIS A 278 20.97 9.17 14.58
C HIS A 278 20.75 7.81 13.96
N ILE A 279 19.55 7.20 14.19
CA ILE A 279 19.21 5.91 13.63
C ILE A 279 19.31 5.93 12.11
N ASN A 280 18.69 6.92 11.45
CA ASN A 280 18.71 7.01 9.98
C ASN A 280 20.13 7.20 9.41
N SER A 281 21.04 7.87 10.15
CA SER A 281 22.39 8.20 9.68
C SER A 281 23.40 7.08 9.90
N HIS A 282 23.21 6.24 10.90
CA HIS A 282 24.21 5.27 11.35
C HIS A 282 23.84 3.82 11.05
N TYR A 283 22.55 3.53 10.85
CA TYR A 283 22.09 2.15 10.61
C TYR A 283 21.44 2.04 9.24
N ARG A 284 21.87 1.05 8.48
CA ARG A 284 21.24 0.73 7.19
C ARG A 284 19.98 -0.11 7.43
N TYR A 285 18.90 0.20 6.72
CA TYR A 285 17.75 -0.70 6.68
C TYR A 285 18.09 -1.94 5.86
N LEU A 286 18.14 -3.09 6.50
CA LEU A 286 18.40 -4.38 5.86
C LEU A 286 17.59 -5.47 6.56
N ASN A 287 16.73 -6.15 5.80
CA ASN A 287 15.95 -7.27 6.31
C ASN A 287 16.82 -8.54 6.34
N ASP A 288 17.18 -9.01 7.55
CA ASP A 288 17.94 -10.24 7.76
C ASP A 288 17.05 -11.32 8.39
N GLN A 289 16.62 -12.28 7.59
CA GLN A 289 15.77 -13.41 7.98
C GLN A 289 16.48 -14.75 7.90
N ARG A 290 17.78 -14.79 8.11
CA ARG A 290 18.56 -16.04 8.07
C ARG A 290 18.26 -16.97 9.24
N LEU A 291 17.76 -16.46 10.36
CA LEU A 291 17.31 -17.25 11.50
C LEU A 291 15.79 -17.24 11.57
N ALA A 292 15.17 -18.38 11.84
CA ALA A 292 13.72 -18.54 11.88
C ALA A 292 13.03 -17.57 12.87
N GLU A 293 13.64 -17.32 14.04
CA GLU A 293 13.13 -16.39 15.05
C GLU A 293 13.20 -14.91 14.62
N ARG A 294 14.04 -14.57 13.62
CA ARG A 294 14.17 -13.22 13.09
C ARG A 294 12.90 -12.68 12.41
N GLY A 295 11.88 -13.50 12.22
CA GLY A 295 10.59 -13.04 11.71
C GLY A 295 9.98 -11.93 12.56
N LEU A 296 10.03 -12.04 13.90
CA LEU A 296 9.51 -11.04 14.86
C LEU A 296 10.49 -10.67 15.99
N VAL A 297 11.57 -11.39 16.20
CA VAL A 297 12.53 -11.10 17.26
C VAL A 297 13.63 -10.17 16.74
N PRO A 298 13.88 -9.01 17.37
CA PRO A 298 14.98 -8.13 16.99
C PRO A 298 16.34 -8.71 17.38
N PHE A 299 17.40 -8.19 16.82
CA PHE A 299 18.76 -8.32 17.37
C PHE A 299 18.81 -7.70 18.78
N THR A 300 19.78 -8.11 19.58
CA THR A 300 20.12 -7.39 20.80
C THR A 300 20.61 -5.97 20.46
N LEU A 301 20.49 -5.04 21.38
CA LEU A 301 20.96 -3.66 21.16
C LEU A 301 22.45 -3.61 20.76
N ALA A 302 23.27 -4.48 21.35
CA ALA A 302 24.70 -4.58 21.03
C ALA A 302 24.94 -5.11 19.61
N GLU A 303 24.17 -6.11 19.15
CA GLU A 303 24.26 -6.63 17.78
C GLU A 303 23.84 -5.58 16.76
N ILE A 304 22.79 -4.79 17.01
CA ILE A 304 22.36 -3.71 16.12
C ILE A 304 23.52 -2.72 15.90
N GLU A 305 24.19 -2.31 16.97
CA GLU A 305 25.34 -1.41 16.90
C GLU A 305 26.52 -2.06 16.14
N GLN A 306 26.84 -3.30 16.47
CA GLN A 306 27.94 -4.03 15.85
C GLN A 306 27.72 -4.25 14.36
N HIS A 307 26.49 -4.56 13.95
CA HIS A 307 26.16 -4.80 12.55
C HIS A 307 26.07 -3.52 11.73
N GLY A 308 25.70 -2.39 12.35
CA GLY A 308 25.40 -1.14 11.65
C GLY A 308 24.21 -1.23 10.70
N TYR A 309 23.36 -2.25 10.87
CA TYR A 309 22.10 -2.44 10.15
C TYR A 309 21.05 -3.12 11.00
N GLY A 310 19.81 -2.99 10.58
CA GLY A 310 18.65 -3.69 11.12
C GLY A 310 17.41 -3.46 10.27
N ASP A 311 16.35 -4.18 10.55
CA ASP A 311 15.05 -3.95 9.94
C ASP A 311 14.09 -3.20 10.88
N CYS A 312 12.79 -3.16 10.56
CA CYS A 312 11.81 -2.38 11.29
C CYS A 312 11.81 -2.68 12.80
N LYS A 313 11.88 -3.95 13.20
CA LYS A 313 11.86 -4.35 14.60
C LYS A 313 13.15 -3.97 15.34
N ASP A 314 14.29 -4.06 14.69
CA ASP A 314 15.58 -3.69 15.26
C ASP A 314 15.66 -2.19 15.53
N LEU A 315 15.33 -1.38 14.51
CA LEU A 315 15.38 0.08 14.60
C LEU A 315 14.33 0.64 15.55
N ALA A 316 13.11 0.05 15.60
CA ALA A 316 12.09 0.43 16.55
C ALA A 316 12.49 0.05 18.00
N THR A 317 13.15 -1.10 18.19
CA THR A 317 13.65 -1.51 19.50
C THR A 317 14.75 -0.57 19.99
N LEU A 318 15.71 -0.23 19.13
CA LEU A 318 16.75 0.74 19.46
C LEU A 318 16.16 2.11 19.82
N LEU A 319 15.21 2.62 19.00
CA LEU A 319 14.52 3.88 19.30
C LEU A 319 13.78 3.82 20.64
N THR A 320 13.06 2.72 20.91
CA THR A 320 12.38 2.53 22.19
C THR A 320 13.35 2.58 23.37
N ALA A 321 14.50 1.91 23.25
CA ALA A 321 15.54 1.92 24.29
C ALA A 321 16.08 3.34 24.53
N MET A 322 16.42 4.08 23.45
CA MET A 322 16.89 5.46 23.56
C MET A 322 15.87 6.37 24.23
N LEU A 323 14.59 6.28 23.85
CA LEU A 323 13.50 7.07 24.43
C LEU A 323 13.32 6.76 25.94
N ARG A 324 13.29 5.48 26.32
CA ARG A 324 13.16 5.07 27.73
C ARG A 324 14.34 5.55 28.57
N HIS A 325 15.57 5.48 28.07
CA HIS A 325 16.75 6.00 28.77
C HIS A 325 16.74 7.53 28.91
N ALA A 326 16.07 8.23 28.01
CA ALA A 326 15.83 9.68 28.11
C ALA A 326 14.63 10.04 29.00
N GLY A 327 13.96 9.06 29.62
CA GLY A 327 12.77 9.27 30.46
C GLY A 327 11.46 9.46 29.69
N ILE A 328 11.46 9.22 28.40
CA ILE A 328 10.27 9.30 27.55
C ILE A 328 9.56 7.93 27.55
N ASN A 329 8.29 7.90 27.97
CA ASN A 329 7.51 6.67 27.93
C ASN A 329 7.30 6.22 26.49
N ALA A 330 7.81 5.02 26.14
CA ALA A 330 7.78 4.47 24.80
C ALA A 330 7.53 2.96 24.80
N GLU A 331 6.77 2.49 23.83
CA GLU A 331 6.38 1.09 23.65
C GLU A 331 6.55 0.68 22.17
N PRO A 332 7.18 -0.48 21.90
CA PRO A 332 7.14 -1.05 20.56
C PRO A 332 5.70 -1.39 20.16
N ALA A 333 5.38 -1.19 18.90
CA ALA A 333 4.03 -1.34 18.36
C ALA A 333 4.06 -2.17 17.08
N LEU A 334 3.54 -3.38 17.14
CA LEU A 334 3.36 -4.25 15.97
C LEU A 334 2.15 -3.79 15.17
N VAL A 335 2.31 -3.61 13.86
CA VAL A 335 1.27 -3.08 12.97
C VAL A 335 1.32 -3.75 11.59
N PHE A 336 0.20 -3.77 10.88
CA PHE A 336 0.19 -4.08 9.45
C PHE A 336 0.25 -2.78 8.66
N ARG A 337 1.41 -2.45 8.10
CA ARG A 337 1.63 -1.27 7.27
C ARG A 337 1.27 -1.56 5.81
N GLY A 338 0.50 -0.68 5.17
CA GLY A 338 0.16 -0.76 3.75
C GLY A 338 -1.18 -0.09 3.43
N ASN A 339 -1.21 0.75 2.39
CA ASN A 339 -2.41 1.51 2.02
C ASN A 339 -3.61 0.63 1.65
N PHE A 340 -3.36 -0.50 1.03
CA PHE A 340 -4.40 -1.38 0.48
C PHE A 340 -4.66 -2.62 1.33
N ALA A 341 -3.88 -2.85 2.38
CA ALA A 341 -4.04 -4.02 3.22
C ALA A 341 -5.34 -3.93 4.03
N PRO A 342 -6.18 -4.97 4.00
CA PRO A 342 -7.34 -5.02 4.85
C PRO A 342 -6.94 -5.17 6.32
N GLU A 343 -7.83 -4.75 7.24
CA GLU A 343 -7.63 -4.98 8.67
C GLU A 343 -7.56 -6.47 8.97
N PRO A 344 -6.68 -6.90 9.89
CA PRO A 344 -6.65 -8.29 10.35
C PRO A 344 -7.99 -8.70 10.97
N LEU A 345 -8.48 -9.88 10.61
CA LEU A 345 -9.72 -10.44 11.18
C LEU A 345 -9.52 -11.00 12.59
N LEU A 346 -8.35 -11.57 12.84
CA LEU A 346 -7.92 -12.14 14.11
C LEU A 346 -6.45 -11.75 14.36
N PRO A 347 -6.01 -11.61 15.63
CA PRO A 347 -4.60 -11.37 15.94
C PRO A 347 -3.75 -12.59 15.62
N GLY A 348 -2.46 -12.38 15.37
CA GLY A 348 -1.47 -13.44 15.24
C GLY A 348 -0.36 -13.13 14.25
N LEU A 349 0.58 -14.04 14.11
CA LEU A 349 1.68 -13.94 13.15
C LEU A 349 1.12 -13.88 11.73
N GLY A 350 1.69 -13.02 10.90
CA GLY A 350 1.19 -12.79 9.53
C GLY A 350 0.07 -11.75 9.44
N THR A 351 -0.44 -11.23 10.55
CA THR A 351 -1.33 -10.06 10.58
C THR A 351 -0.58 -8.76 10.87
N VAL A 352 0.72 -8.84 11.09
CA VAL A 352 1.62 -7.71 11.27
C VAL A 352 2.80 -7.89 10.30
N ASN A 353 3.27 -6.81 9.73
CA ASN A 353 4.40 -6.81 8.80
C ASN A 353 5.41 -5.70 9.12
N HIS A 354 5.14 -4.92 10.16
CA HIS A 354 5.95 -3.77 10.50
C HIS A 354 5.94 -3.50 12.01
N MET A 355 6.97 -2.79 12.46
CA MET A 355 7.07 -2.31 13.84
C MET A 355 7.40 -0.83 13.87
N ILE A 356 6.68 -0.11 14.70
CA ILE A 356 6.84 1.32 14.99
C ILE A 356 6.94 1.53 16.50
N VAL A 357 7.05 2.76 16.95
CA VAL A 357 7.11 3.10 18.38
C VAL A 357 5.97 4.06 18.72
N ARG A 358 5.21 3.72 19.76
CA ARG A 358 4.27 4.63 20.40
C ARG A 358 4.99 5.32 21.56
N ALA A 359 5.06 6.65 21.55
CA ALA A 359 5.76 7.42 22.59
C ALA A 359 4.90 8.55 23.12
N MET A 360 5.13 8.94 24.39
CA MET A 360 4.53 10.14 24.99
C MET A 360 5.52 11.31 24.86
N VAL A 361 5.25 12.20 23.90
CA VAL A 361 6.10 13.35 23.58
C VAL A 361 5.35 14.63 23.97
N ASP A 362 5.90 15.41 24.90
CA ASP A 362 5.30 16.65 25.40
C ASP A 362 3.80 16.53 25.75
N GLY A 363 3.44 15.40 26.40
CA GLY A 363 2.07 15.11 26.85
C GLY A 363 1.13 14.58 25.75
N LYS A 364 1.61 14.37 24.54
CA LYS A 364 0.83 13.82 23.40
C LYS A 364 1.36 12.47 22.96
N VAL A 365 0.48 11.63 22.44
CA VAL A 365 0.87 10.36 21.80
C VAL A 365 1.47 10.65 20.42
N ALA A 366 2.71 10.22 20.21
CA ALA A 366 3.40 10.22 18.92
C ALA A 366 3.56 8.77 18.42
N TRP A 367 3.36 8.57 17.12
CA TRP A 367 3.60 7.31 16.41
C TRP A 367 4.83 7.47 15.54
N LEU A 368 5.94 6.86 15.95
CA LEU A 368 7.26 7.08 15.39
C LEU A 368 7.70 5.86 14.57
N ASP A 369 8.08 6.07 13.33
CA ASP A 369 8.62 5.01 12.48
C ASP A 369 10.11 5.25 12.20
N ALA A 370 10.98 4.50 12.88
CA ALA A 370 12.43 4.61 12.78
C ALA A 370 12.99 4.20 11.40
N THR A 371 12.18 3.59 10.55
CA THR A 371 12.60 3.15 9.21
C THR A 371 12.40 4.19 8.13
N ASN A 372 11.63 5.25 8.40
CA ASN A 372 11.41 6.31 7.44
C ASN A 372 12.71 7.09 7.19
N PRO A 373 13.04 7.40 5.92
CA PRO A 373 14.22 8.18 5.57
C PRO A 373 14.02 9.69 5.78
N PHE A 374 13.01 10.08 6.52
CA PHE A 374 12.66 11.44 6.93
C PHE A 374 11.89 11.38 8.27
N PHE A 375 11.83 12.50 8.93
CA PHE A 375 10.99 12.69 10.11
C PHE A 375 10.11 13.93 9.93
N ALA A 376 8.80 13.72 9.99
CA ALA A 376 7.78 14.76 9.99
C ALA A 376 7.12 14.78 11.38
N PRO A 377 7.48 15.72 12.27
CA PRO A 377 6.86 15.85 13.59
C PRO A 377 5.34 15.99 13.49
N ASP A 378 4.62 15.46 14.46
CA ASP A 378 3.15 15.52 14.57
C ASP A 378 2.38 14.93 13.38
N ARG A 379 3.06 14.16 12.50
CA ARG A 379 2.43 13.50 11.35
C ARG A 379 2.47 11.98 11.50
N ILE A 380 1.31 11.37 11.31
CA ILE A 380 1.18 9.92 11.21
C ILE A 380 1.15 9.55 9.75
N MET A 381 2.01 8.59 9.35
CA MET A 381 2.03 8.11 7.98
C MET A 381 0.64 7.64 7.53
N PRO A 382 0.23 7.98 6.29
CA PRO A 382 -1.09 7.62 5.76
C PRO A 382 -1.44 6.15 5.88
N ASP A 383 -0.49 5.30 5.59
CA ASP A 383 -0.63 3.84 5.60
C ASP A 383 -0.65 3.21 7.01
N LEU A 384 -0.45 4.01 8.05
CA LEU A 384 -0.55 3.63 9.45
C LEU A 384 -1.85 4.11 10.12
N GLN A 385 -2.45 5.20 9.62
CA GLN A 385 -3.67 5.75 10.23
C GLN A 385 -4.82 4.75 10.21
N GLU A 386 -5.60 4.73 11.28
CA GLU A 386 -6.74 3.83 11.50
C GLU A 386 -6.37 2.34 11.57
N ARG A 387 -5.07 1.97 11.63
CA ARG A 387 -4.63 0.59 11.77
C ARG A 387 -4.74 0.11 13.21
N ALA A 388 -5.20 -1.14 13.36
CA ALA A 388 -5.04 -1.86 14.61
C ALA A 388 -3.55 -2.14 14.84
N THR A 389 -3.07 -1.90 16.05
CA THR A 389 -1.69 -2.16 16.46
C THR A 389 -1.67 -2.89 17.80
N TYR A 390 -0.62 -3.69 18.02
CA TYR A 390 -0.40 -4.43 19.26
C TYR A 390 0.82 -3.85 19.97
N LEU A 391 0.58 -3.22 21.12
CA LEU A 391 1.59 -2.56 21.93
C LEU A 391 2.22 -3.53 22.90
N ILE A 392 3.54 -3.48 23.00
CA ILE A 392 4.33 -4.29 23.93
C ILE A 392 4.65 -3.43 25.16
N GLY A 393 3.92 -3.69 26.25
CA GLY A 393 4.12 -3.03 27.52
C GLY A 393 5.42 -3.47 28.21
N SER A 394 6.01 -2.59 29.02
CA SER A 394 7.21 -2.92 29.81
C SER A 394 6.95 -3.98 30.89
N ASP A 395 5.70 -4.21 31.25
CA ASP A 395 5.25 -5.27 32.15
C ASP A 395 5.04 -6.63 31.45
N GLY A 396 5.30 -6.73 30.15
CA GLY A 396 5.06 -7.92 29.33
C GLY A 396 3.63 -8.06 28.82
N SER A 397 2.76 -7.10 29.10
CA SER A 397 1.40 -7.08 28.56
C SER A 397 1.42 -6.76 27.06
N VAL A 398 0.44 -7.34 26.34
CA VAL A 398 0.16 -7.00 24.95
C VAL A 398 -1.27 -6.47 24.87
N ARG A 399 -1.42 -5.22 24.48
CA ARG A 399 -2.72 -4.60 24.32
C ARG A 399 -2.94 -4.09 22.89
N GLN A 400 -4.17 -4.17 22.44
CA GLN A 400 -4.53 -3.60 21.14
C GLN A 400 -4.91 -2.12 21.29
N GLU A 401 -4.39 -1.29 20.39
CA GLU A 401 -4.77 0.11 20.26
C GLU A 401 -4.97 0.42 18.76
N ARG A 402 -5.84 1.38 18.44
CA ARG A 402 -6.02 1.85 17.06
C ARG A 402 -5.28 3.17 16.88
N ILE A 403 -4.43 3.23 15.87
CA ILE A 403 -3.75 4.47 15.47
C ILE A 403 -4.80 5.48 15.02
N PRO A 404 -4.82 6.71 15.56
CA PRO A 404 -5.86 7.67 15.24
C PRO A 404 -5.76 8.17 13.81
N ARG A 405 -6.89 8.58 13.25
CA ARG A 405 -6.96 9.35 12.02
C ARG A 405 -6.58 10.80 12.31
N GLN A 406 -5.76 11.40 11.45
CA GLN A 406 -5.49 12.83 11.50
C GLN A 406 -6.54 13.63 10.71
N ALA A 407 -6.86 14.82 11.19
CA ALA A 407 -7.74 15.74 10.47
C ALA A 407 -7.08 16.21 9.16
N PRO A 408 -7.87 16.53 8.12
CA PRO A 408 -7.34 17.14 6.90
C PRO A 408 -6.59 18.42 7.19
N THR A 409 -5.43 18.60 6.57
CA THR A 409 -4.60 19.78 6.68
C THR A 409 -4.43 20.44 5.30
N THR A 410 -4.11 21.73 5.28
CA THR A 410 -3.74 22.42 4.05
C THR A 410 -2.25 22.21 3.80
N ASP A 411 -1.92 21.14 3.08
CA ASP A 411 -0.52 20.73 2.87
C ASP A 411 0.09 21.29 1.59
N MET A 412 -0.70 21.89 0.71
CA MET A 412 -0.21 22.53 -0.51
C MET A 412 -0.95 23.84 -0.81
N VAL A 413 -0.19 24.94 -0.86
CA VAL A 413 -0.66 26.26 -1.28
C VAL A 413 0.15 26.71 -2.48
N VAL A 414 -0.50 26.94 -3.62
CA VAL A 414 0.14 27.38 -4.86
C VAL A 414 -0.29 28.79 -5.20
N LYS A 415 0.68 29.70 -5.39
CA LYS A 415 0.46 31.04 -5.94
C LYS A 415 1.18 31.12 -7.28
N ARG A 416 0.41 31.26 -8.35
CA ARG A 416 0.91 31.30 -9.72
C ARG A 416 0.57 32.65 -10.35
N HIS A 417 1.55 33.25 -10.99
CA HIS A 417 1.42 34.48 -11.72
C HIS A 417 1.89 34.27 -13.15
N GLU A 418 1.07 34.69 -14.10
CA GLU A 418 1.32 34.58 -15.54
C GLU A 418 1.19 35.96 -16.19
N VAL A 419 2.18 36.31 -17.00
CA VAL A 419 2.16 37.51 -17.82
C VAL A 419 2.08 37.10 -19.28
N LEU A 420 0.92 37.28 -19.88
CA LEU A 420 0.62 36.86 -21.24
C LEU A 420 1.25 37.82 -22.25
N ARG A 421 1.79 37.27 -23.34
CA ARG A 421 2.40 37.99 -24.44
C ARG A 421 1.53 37.93 -25.68
N GLN A 422 1.78 38.84 -26.64
CA GLN A 422 0.99 38.92 -27.88
C GLN A 422 1.12 37.67 -28.78
N ASP A 423 2.18 36.91 -28.64
CA ASP A 423 2.40 35.64 -29.35
C ASP A 423 1.62 34.46 -28.76
N GLY A 424 0.90 34.65 -27.64
CA GLY A 424 0.18 33.60 -26.94
C GLY A 424 0.99 32.83 -25.93
N SER A 425 2.28 33.19 -25.76
CA SER A 425 3.11 32.65 -24.67
C SER A 425 2.89 33.42 -23.37
N ALA A 426 3.31 32.86 -22.24
CA ALA A 426 3.29 33.54 -20.94
C ALA A 426 4.60 33.37 -20.18
N LEU A 427 5.01 34.45 -19.52
CA LEU A 427 5.99 34.35 -18.44
C LEU A 427 5.28 33.82 -17.21
N VAL A 428 5.79 32.74 -16.65
CA VAL A 428 5.23 32.08 -15.48
C VAL A 428 6.17 32.23 -14.30
N SER A 429 5.65 32.73 -13.19
CA SER A 429 6.28 32.62 -11.88
C SER A 429 5.32 31.95 -10.91
N SER A 430 5.78 30.96 -10.17
CA SER A 430 4.96 30.22 -9.22
C SER A 430 5.72 29.96 -7.93
N VAL A 431 5.00 30.03 -6.81
CA VAL A 431 5.48 29.60 -5.50
C VAL A 431 4.53 28.55 -4.98
N SER A 432 5.03 27.35 -4.77
CA SER A 432 4.31 26.27 -4.09
C SER A 432 4.87 26.14 -2.68
N VAL A 433 4.05 26.33 -1.66
CA VAL A 433 4.39 26.06 -0.27
C VAL A 433 3.86 24.69 0.07
N MET A 434 4.76 23.77 0.41
CA MET A 434 4.44 22.38 0.72
C MET A 434 4.66 22.09 2.19
N ALA A 435 3.83 21.23 2.75
CA ALA A 435 3.96 20.62 4.07
C ALA A 435 3.48 19.17 3.99
N GLY A 436 3.55 18.41 5.07
CA GLY A 436 2.96 17.10 5.19
C GLY A 436 3.26 16.17 4.01
N TRP A 437 2.23 15.54 3.46
CA TRP A 437 2.40 14.50 2.44
C TRP A 437 3.05 14.98 1.12
N PRO A 438 2.68 16.10 0.53
CA PRO A 438 3.37 16.61 -0.67
C PRO A 438 4.88 16.82 -0.47
N LEU A 439 5.29 17.25 0.73
CA LEU A 439 6.70 17.40 1.05
C LEU A 439 7.40 16.05 1.26
N VAL A 440 6.71 15.09 1.86
CA VAL A 440 7.21 13.70 1.98
C VAL A 440 7.45 13.11 0.59
N GLU A 441 6.49 13.22 -0.33
CA GLU A 441 6.64 12.71 -1.70
C GLU A 441 7.82 13.36 -2.43
N LEU A 442 8.00 14.66 -2.30
CA LEU A 442 9.14 15.38 -2.87
C LEU A 442 10.47 14.84 -2.29
N THR A 443 10.53 14.68 -0.96
CA THR A 443 11.71 14.18 -0.25
C THR A 443 12.06 12.76 -0.66
N MET A 444 11.07 11.88 -0.77
CA MET A 444 11.27 10.51 -1.23
C MET A 444 11.74 10.46 -2.68
N ARG A 445 11.19 11.30 -3.55
CA ARG A 445 11.65 11.43 -4.94
C ARG A 445 13.08 11.91 -5.03
N ASP A 446 13.45 12.95 -4.26
CA ASP A 446 14.82 13.45 -4.19
C ASP A 446 15.80 12.37 -3.77
N ARG A 447 15.43 11.57 -2.77
CA ARG A 447 16.29 10.53 -2.21
C ARG A 447 16.50 9.36 -3.18
N TYR A 448 15.45 8.89 -3.85
CA TYR A 448 15.51 7.68 -4.67
C TYR A 448 15.76 7.93 -6.15
N GLN A 449 15.39 9.10 -6.68
CA GLN A 449 15.52 9.44 -8.09
C GLN A 449 16.47 10.63 -8.34
N GLY A 450 16.89 11.31 -7.27
CA GLY A 450 17.75 12.50 -7.33
C GLY A 450 16.97 13.80 -7.55
N SER A 451 17.49 14.89 -7.01
CA SER A 451 16.86 16.24 -7.05
C SER A 451 16.62 16.72 -8.47
N SER A 452 17.53 16.43 -9.42
CA SER A 452 17.35 16.80 -10.83
C SER A 452 16.10 16.15 -11.45
N SER A 453 15.78 14.90 -11.10
CA SER A 453 14.55 14.23 -11.55
C SER A 453 13.30 14.90 -10.99
N SER A 454 13.34 15.28 -9.72
CA SER A 454 12.25 16.03 -9.07
C SER A 454 12.02 17.38 -9.74
N GLU A 455 13.08 18.13 -10.01
CA GLU A 455 13.03 19.43 -10.67
C GLU A 455 12.50 19.34 -12.09
N GLN A 456 12.94 18.35 -12.87
CA GLN A 456 12.38 18.07 -14.19
C GLN A 456 10.88 17.76 -14.13
N SER A 457 10.44 16.99 -13.13
CA SER A 457 9.02 16.70 -12.94
C SER A 457 8.21 17.95 -12.58
N ILE A 458 8.75 18.79 -11.69
CA ILE A 458 8.15 20.08 -11.33
C ILE A 458 8.06 20.99 -12.56
N CYS A 459 9.11 21.06 -13.36
CA CYS A 459 9.15 21.86 -14.58
C CYS A 459 8.12 21.39 -15.61
N ARG A 460 7.97 20.08 -15.84
CA ARG A 460 6.94 19.55 -16.75
C ARG A 460 5.52 19.93 -16.33
N GLY A 461 5.28 20.06 -15.02
CA GLY A 461 3.99 20.50 -14.46
C GLY A 461 3.78 22.01 -14.45
N SER A 462 4.74 22.83 -14.90
CA SER A 462 4.68 24.27 -14.78
C SER A 462 3.92 25.00 -15.92
N GLY A 463 3.41 24.29 -16.91
CA GLY A 463 2.65 24.86 -18.04
C GLY A 463 2.29 23.80 -19.07
N ASN A 464 1.66 24.21 -20.17
CA ASN A 464 1.31 23.32 -21.28
C ASN A 464 2.55 22.93 -22.10
N GLN A 465 3.45 23.90 -22.35
CA GLN A 465 4.74 23.69 -23.01
C GLN A 465 5.81 24.57 -22.34
N PRO A 466 6.24 24.22 -21.13
CA PRO A 466 7.21 25.01 -20.39
C PRO A 466 8.60 24.92 -21.03
N GLN A 467 9.26 26.08 -21.16
CA GLN A 467 10.64 26.21 -21.61
C GLN A 467 11.45 27.09 -20.64
N GLY A 468 12.77 26.89 -20.61
CA GLY A 468 13.66 27.68 -19.77
C GLY A 468 13.32 27.61 -18.28
N CYS A 469 12.74 26.50 -17.84
CA CYS A 469 12.26 26.34 -16.48
C CYS A 469 13.44 26.30 -15.49
N LYS A 470 13.31 27.12 -14.44
CA LYS A 470 14.23 27.15 -13.30
C LYS A 470 13.43 26.85 -12.03
N VAL A 471 13.95 25.96 -11.21
CA VAL A 471 13.40 25.62 -9.90
C VAL A 471 14.39 26.12 -8.83
N GLU A 472 13.88 26.88 -7.89
CA GLU A 472 14.63 27.37 -6.73
C GLU A 472 13.99 26.79 -5.47
N ARG A 473 14.77 26.00 -4.73
CA ARG A 473 14.36 25.40 -3.46
C ARG A 473 15.60 24.99 -2.65
N ALA A 474 15.45 24.82 -1.35
CA ALA A 474 16.48 24.21 -0.51
C ALA A 474 16.59 22.69 -0.79
N ALA A 475 17.68 22.06 -0.35
CA ALA A 475 17.72 20.61 -0.27
C ALA A 475 16.76 20.11 0.81
N THR A 476 16.08 18.98 0.57
CA THR A 476 15.25 18.34 1.57
C THR A 476 16.14 17.68 2.62
N GLY A 477 15.90 17.98 3.90
CA GLY A 477 16.61 17.38 5.04
C GLY A 477 15.88 16.15 5.59
N PHE A 478 16.48 15.51 6.61
CA PHE A 478 15.82 14.43 7.34
C PHE A 478 14.61 14.94 8.14
N LEU A 479 14.78 16.04 8.87
CA LEU A 479 13.69 16.70 9.58
C LEU A 479 12.93 17.59 8.60
N LEU A 480 11.66 17.30 8.37
CA LEU A 480 10.82 18.06 7.46
C LEU A 480 10.25 19.30 8.16
N PRO A 481 10.34 20.47 7.52
CA PRO A 481 9.76 21.70 8.05
C PRO A 481 8.23 21.74 7.84
N ASP A 482 7.54 22.52 8.66
CA ASP A 482 6.09 22.76 8.52
C ASP A 482 5.74 23.61 7.29
N SER A 483 6.72 24.21 6.65
CA SER A 483 6.55 25.06 5.46
C SER A 483 7.80 24.98 4.59
N TYR A 484 7.63 24.50 3.36
CA TYR A 484 8.71 24.32 2.40
C TYR A 484 8.38 24.99 1.06
N PRO A 485 8.99 26.14 0.74
CA PRO A 485 8.73 26.85 -0.50
C PRO A 485 9.52 26.27 -1.68
N VAL A 486 8.82 26.07 -2.79
CA VAL A 486 9.41 25.77 -4.11
C VAL A 486 9.03 26.88 -5.07
N ARG A 487 10.00 27.60 -5.63
CA ARG A 487 9.81 28.67 -6.61
C ARG A 487 10.12 28.15 -8.00
N ILE A 488 9.30 28.56 -8.96
CA ILE A 488 9.42 28.17 -10.36
C ILE A 488 9.36 29.43 -11.23
N GLN A 489 10.22 29.48 -12.21
CA GLN A 489 10.17 30.46 -13.30
C GLN A 489 10.29 29.71 -14.63
N SER A 490 9.39 29.99 -15.58
CA SER A 490 9.39 29.38 -16.90
C SER A 490 8.72 30.28 -17.93
N VAL A 491 8.85 29.93 -19.20
CA VAL A 491 8.02 30.46 -20.27
C VAL A 491 7.10 29.34 -20.73
N ASP A 492 5.79 29.53 -20.61
CA ASP A 492 4.85 28.63 -21.26
C ASP A 492 4.59 29.09 -22.69
N THR A 493 5.10 28.36 -23.68
CA THR A 493 5.01 28.74 -25.10
C THR A 493 3.61 28.50 -25.69
N ARG A 494 2.73 27.82 -24.96
CA ARG A 494 1.34 27.56 -25.33
C ARG A 494 0.39 27.84 -24.17
N ALA A 495 0.51 29.03 -23.57
CA ALA A 495 -0.30 29.43 -22.42
C ALA A 495 -1.78 29.63 -22.80
N VAL A 496 -2.06 29.96 -24.05
CA VAL A 496 -3.42 30.11 -24.59
C VAL A 496 -3.57 29.43 -25.94
N GLU A 497 -4.80 29.03 -26.27
CA GLU A 497 -5.17 28.47 -27.57
C GLU A 497 -5.90 29.52 -28.40
N LYS A 498 -5.47 29.76 -29.65
CA LYS A 498 -6.10 30.74 -30.57
C LYS A 498 -7.34 30.14 -31.19
N ILE A 499 -8.49 30.83 -31.05
CA ILE A 499 -9.77 30.41 -31.59
C ILE A 499 -10.41 31.62 -32.32
N SER A 500 -10.46 31.59 -33.66
CA SER A 500 -11.16 32.59 -34.49
C SER A 500 -10.88 34.07 -34.11
N GLY A 501 -9.60 34.39 -33.87
CA GLY A 501 -9.18 35.75 -33.53
C GLY A 501 -9.28 36.12 -32.04
N LEU A 502 -9.74 35.21 -31.22
CA LEU A 502 -9.74 35.26 -29.76
C LEU A 502 -8.82 34.22 -29.20
N TYR A 503 -8.67 34.17 -27.89
CA TYR A 503 -7.84 33.18 -27.21
C TYR A 503 -8.62 32.48 -26.09
N LEU A 504 -8.49 31.16 -26.03
CA LEU A 504 -9.00 30.38 -24.91
C LEU A 504 -7.87 30.24 -23.89
N TYR A 505 -8.12 30.66 -22.67
CA TYR A 505 -7.27 30.49 -21.52
C TYR A 505 -7.85 29.43 -20.60
N ASP A 506 -7.05 28.43 -20.25
CA ASP A 506 -7.34 27.41 -19.25
C ASP A 506 -6.45 27.66 -18.03
N PRO A 507 -7.00 28.10 -16.87
CA PRO A 507 -6.20 28.26 -15.68
C PRO A 507 -5.71 26.90 -15.21
N HIS A 508 -4.41 26.76 -14.96
CA HIS A 508 -3.81 25.50 -14.51
C HIS A 508 -4.28 25.15 -13.09
N LEU A 509 -5.57 24.82 -12.95
CA LEU A 509 -6.15 24.30 -11.72
C LEU A 509 -5.73 22.83 -11.53
N ASP A 510 -5.92 22.32 -10.33
CA ASP A 510 -5.63 20.89 -10.07
C ASP A 510 -6.53 20.00 -10.94
N LYS A 511 -5.94 19.00 -11.60
CA LYS A 511 -6.65 18.10 -12.51
C LYS A 511 -7.35 16.94 -11.80
N ARG A 512 -7.10 16.71 -10.51
CA ARG A 512 -7.68 15.57 -9.74
C ARG A 512 -9.20 15.58 -9.69
N TRP A 513 -9.85 16.73 -9.80
CA TRP A 513 -11.30 16.85 -9.92
C TRP A 513 -11.86 16.35 -11.27
N ASN A 514 -11.04 16.24 -12.33
CA ASN A 514 -11.44 15.65 -13.61
C ASN A 514 -11.72 14.14 -13.49
N ASP A 515 -11.17 13.51 -12.48
CA ASP A 515 -11.25 12.05 -12.32
C ASP A 515 -12.63 11.60 -11.84
N PHE A 516 -13.49 12.52 -11.35
CA PHE A 516 -14.83 12.18 -10.86
C PHE A 516 -15.67 11.44 -11.92
N ASP A 517 -15.60 11.87 -13.17
CA ASP A 517 -16.29 11.19 -14.27
C ASP A 517 -15.63 9.86 -14.61
N ASN A 518 -14.29 9.79 -14.53
CA ASN A 518 -13.55 8.58 -14.82
C ASN A 518 -13.88 7.47 -13.83
N TYR A 519 -14.10 7.80 -12.55
CA TYR A 519 -14.52 6.82 -11.55
C TYR A 519 -15.86 6.15 -11.90
N ARG A 520 -16.74 6.85 -12.62
CA ARG A 520 -18.05 6.34 -13.04
C ARG A 520 -18.05 5.68 -14.42
N SER A 521 -17.22 6.19 -15.34
CA SER A 521 -17.31 5.85 -16.78
C SER A 521 -16.71 4.48 -17.12
N ASN A 522 -15.86 3.95 -16.27
CA ASN A 522 -15.06 2.75 -16.60
C ASN A 522 -15.72 1.43 -16.19
N GLY A 523 -16.97 1.44 -15.75
CA GLY A 523 -17.64 0.22 -15.25
C GLY A 523 -16.95 -0.36 -14.01
N ASN A 524 -16.12 0.44 -13.33
CA ASN A 524 -15.42 0.05 -12.13
C ASN A 524 -16.39 -0.41 -11.04
N GLN A 525 -16.11 -1.54 -10.44
CA GLN A 525 -16.88 -2.10 -9.34
C GLN A 525 -16.10 -2.15 -8.02
N ALA A 526 -14.84 -1.73 -8.04
CA ALA A 526 -14.02 -1.65 -6.84
C ALA A 526 -14.15 -0.27 -6.16
N ASP A 527 -13.78 -0.23 -4.89
CA ASP A 527 -13.58 1.02 -4.16
C ASP A 527 -12.32 1.72 -4.71
N VAL A 528 -12.29 3.05 -4.68
CA VAL A 528 -11.16 3.83 -5.18
C VAL A 528 -10.38 4.43 -4.01
N TYR A 529 -9.08 4.16 -3.94
CA TYR A 529 -8.19 4.80 -2.99
C TYR A 529 -7.76 6.18 -3.49
N LEU A 530 -8.08 7.22 -2.73
CA LEU A 530 -7.81 8.61 -3.09
C LEU A 530 -6.56 9.19 -2.42
N GLY A 531 -5.99 8.47 -1.46
CA GLY A 531 -4.98 9.01 -0.55
C GLY A 531 -5.59 9.71 0.66
N ASP A 532 -4.76 10.31 1.49
CA ASP A 532 -5.22 10.95 2.72
C ASP A 532 -6.11 12.17 2.46
N PRO A 533 -7.07 12.45 3.36
CA PRO A 533 -7.79 13.70 3.36
C PRO A 533 -6.84 14.89 3.41
N GLU A 534 -7.00 15.81 2.49
CA GLU A 534 -6.17 17.02 2.38
C GLU A 534 -6.96 18.19 1.81
N THR A 535 -6.46 19.39 2.03
CA THR A 535 -6.92 20.60 1.35
C THR A 535 -5.79 21.16 0.50
N MET A 536 -6.11 21.47 -0.74
CA MET A 536 -5.25 22.20 -1.66
C MET A 536 -5.81 23.57 -1.95
N GLU A 537 -4.97 24.57 -1.92
CA GLU A 537 -5.31 25.95 -2.30
C GLU A 537 -4.44 26.40 -3.47
N ARG A 538 -5.06 27.04 -4.45
CA ARG A 538 -4.36 27.61 -5.59
C ARG A 538 -4.92 28.99 -5.95
N THR A 539 -4.02 29.95 -6.09
CA THR A 539 -4.32 31.26 -6.67
C THR A 539 -3.58 31.36 -8.01
N VAL A 540 -4.30 31.67 -9.08
CA VAL A 540 -3.72 31.97 -10.40
C VAL A 540 -4.07 33.41 -10.78
N THR A 541 -3.07 34.20 -11.13
CA THR A 541 -3.24 35.56 -11.62
C THR A 541 -2.68 35.65 -13.04
N LEU A 542 -3.51 36.00 -13.99
CA LEU A 542 -3.16 36.26 -15.39
C LEU A 542 -3.17 37.76 -15.66
N GLN A 543 -2.08 38.29 -16.19
CA GLN A 543 -1.97 39.67 -16.66
C GLN A 543 -1.78 39.72 -18.18
N GLY A 544 -2.10 40.85 -18.81
CA GLY A 544 -1.99 41.04 -20.24
C GLY A 544 -3.18 40.48 -21.03
N ALA A 545 -4.30 40.21 -20.37
CA ALA A 545 -5.51 39.69 -20.97
C ALA A 545 -6.71 40.61 -20.67
N LYS A 546 -7.57 40.80 -21.65
CA LYS A 546 -8.88 41.47 -21.48
C LYS A 546 -9.96 40.37 -21.42
N PRO A 547 -10.61 40.19 -20.26
CA PRO A 547 -11.69 39.21 -20.15
C PRO A 547 -12.90 39.63 -20.99
N ILE A 548 -13.56 38.67 -21.61
CA ILE A 548 -14.80 38.88 -22.37
C ILE A 548 -16.01 38.43 -21.55
N GLN A 549 -15.83 37.41 -20.74
CA GLN A 549 -16.87 36.82 -19.91
C GLN A 549 -16.91 37.50 -18.53
N PRO A 550 -18.10 37.58 -17.89
CA PRO A 550 -18.22 38.18 -16.56
C PRO A 550 -17.52 37.31 -15.50
N PRO A 551 -17.15 37.92 -14.36
CA PRO A 551 -16.70 37.16 -13.20
C PRO A 551 -17.73 36.13 -12.75
N PHE A 552 -17.23 35.00 -12.16
CA PHE A 552 -18.09 33.95 -11.66
C PHE A 552 -17.57 33.38 -10.34
N SER A 553 -18.43 32.67 -9.64
CA SER A 553 -18.08 31.79 -8.53
C SER A 553 -18.93 30.54 -8.59
N CYS A 554 -18.36 29.43 -8.25
CA CYS A 554 -19.06 28.16 -8.15
C CYS A 554 -18.56 27.32 -6.96
N GLN A 555 -19.41 26.43 -6.50
CA GLN A 555 -19.14 25.55 -5.37
C GLN A 555 -19.76 24.19 -5.64
N ALA A 556 -19.07 23.15 -5.21
CA ALA A 556 -19.63 21.81 -5.11
C ALA A 556 -19.38 21.28 -3.69
N ARG A 557 -20.38 20.69 -3.07
CA ARG A 557 -20.33 20.17 -1.71
C ARG A 557 -20.83 18.73 -1.68
N SER A 558 -20.06 17.88 -1.01
CA SER A 558 -20.43 16.48 -0.87
C SER A 558 -19.81 15.88 0.41
N PRO A 559 -20.20 14.67 0.81
CA PRO A 559 -19.50 13.93 1.87
C PRO A 559 -18.03 13.64 1.55
N TRP A 560 -17.65 13.59 0.26
CA TRP A 560 -16.33 13.15 -0.21
C TRP A 560 -15.37 14.30 -0.55
N PHE A 561 -15.90 15.37 -1.18
CA PHE A 561 -15.14 16.51 -1.66
C PHE A 561 -15.89 17.82 -1.45
N ASP A 562 -15.13 18.88 -1.17
CA ASP A 562 -15.58 20.26 -1.31
C ASP A 562 -14.72 20.95 -2.36
N LEU A 563 -15.36 21.66 -3.29
CA LEU A 563 -14.71 22.47 -4.30
C LEU A 563 -15.25 23.89 -4.20
N ASP A 564 -14.35 24.86 -4.14
CA ASP A 564 -14.62 26.28 -4.25
C ASP A 564 -13.78 26.84 -5.39
N LEU A 565 -14.41 27.57 -6.30
CA LEU A 565 -13.75 28.28 -7.36
C LEU A 565 -14.38 29.67 -7.53
N LYS A 566 -13.53 30.68 -7.44
CA LYS A 566 -13.91 32.06 -7.69
C LYS A 566 -12.99 32.66 -8.74
N GLN A 567 -13.57 33.29 -9.74
CA GLN A 567 -12.87 34.08 -10.73
C GLN A 567 -13.30 35.54 -10.59
N THR A 568 -12.32 36.44 -10.55
CA THR A 568 -12.50 37.87 -10.63
C THR A 568 -11.74 38.44 -11.83
N SER A 569 -12.20 39.56 -12.37
CA SER A 569 -11.55 40.18 -13.52
C SER A 569 -11.29 41.67 -13.25
N SER A 570 -10.25 42.18 -13.91
CA SER A 570 -9.89 43.58 -13.99
C SER A 570 -9.76 43.99 -15.45
N ALA A 571 -9.50 45.28 -15.71
CA ALA A 571 -9.30 45.77 -17.08
C ALA A 571 -8.13 45.11 -17.82
N SER A 572 -7.17 44.49 -17.10
CA SER A 572 -5.92 43.97 -17.65
C SER A 572 -5.63 42.51 -17.25
N GLY A 573 -6.59 41.82 -16.62
CA GLY A 573 -6.28 40.44 -16.19
C GLY A 573 -7.39 39.70 -15.46
N LEU A 574 -7.08 38.48 -15.11
CA LEU A 574 -7.95 37.53 -14.42
C LEU A 574 -7.25 37.03 -13.14
N ARG A 575 -8.05 36.76 -12.11
CA ARG A 575 -7.60 36.11 -10.89
C ARG A 575 -8.55 35.00 -10.53
N TYR A 576 -7.97 33.80 -10.30
CA TYR A 576 -8.67 32.61 -9.84
C TYR A 576 -8.24 32.30 -8.42
N GLU A 577 -9.20 31.93 -7.59
CA GLU A 577 -9.00 31.35 -6.26
C GLU A 577 -9.70 30.00 -6.25
N PHE A 578 -8.93 28.95 -6.09
CA PHE A 578 -9.39 27.56 -6.12
C PHE A 578 -9.02 26.89 -4.82
N ARG A 579 -9.98 26.17 -4.25
CA ARG A 579 -9.79 25.32 -3.08
C ARG A 579 -10.48 23.99 -3.31
N LEU A 580 -9.75 22.90 -3.14
CA LEU A 580 -10.26 21.54 -3.20
C LEU A 580 -9.94 20.85 -1.88
N THR A 581 -10.96 20.35 -1.20
CA THR A 581 -10.82 19.54 0.02
C THR A 581 -11.28 18.12 -0.25
N ARG A 582 -10.39 17.16 -0.13
CA ARG A 582 -10.69 15.73 -0.09
C ARG A 582 -10.96 15.34 1.36
N LYS A 583 -12.14 14.76 1.64
CA LYS A 583 -12.62 14.46 3.00
C LYS A 583 -12.45 13.00 3.37
N VAL A 584 -12.32 12.12 2.37
CA VAL A 584 -12.27 10.67 2.55
C VAL A 584 -11.02 10.10 1.92
N ARG A 585 -10.55 8.99 2.48
CA ARG A 585 -9.43 8.21 1.93
C ARG A 585 -9.88 7.25 0.84
N TRP A 586 -11.10 6.76 0.95
CA TRP A 586 -11.69 5.79 0.04
C TRP A 586 -13.03 6.30 -0.47
N LEU A 587 -13.28 6.09 -1.76
CA LEU A 587 -14.61 6.15 -2.35
C LEU A 587 -15.14 4.74 -2.48
N ASP A 588 -16.19 4.44 -1.76
CA ASP A 588 -16.84 3.14 -1.88
C ASP A 588 -17.58 3.05 -3.22
N HIS A 589 -17.63 1.86 -3.80
CA HIS A 589 -18.32 1.64 -5.08
C HIS A 589 -19.79 2.09 -5.04
N ALA A 590 -20.50 1.82 -3.94
CA ALA A 590 -21.88 2.25 -3.77
C ALA A 590 -22.03 3.77 -3.82
N ASP A 591 -21.07 4.50 -3.25
CA ASP A 591 -21.03 5.97 -3.32
C ASP A 591 -20.81 6.45 -4.75
N ILE A 592 -19.84 5.88 -5.48
CA ILE A 592 -19.55 6.21 -6.88
C ILE A 592 -20.77 5.98 -7.77
N ALA A 593 -21.53 4.91 -7.53
CA ALA A 593 -22.75 4.58 -8.26
C ALA A 593 -23.95 5.46 -7.88
N SER A 594 -23.87 6.22 -6.79
CA SER A 594 -24.98 6.98 -6.25
C SER A 594 -25.37 8.20 -7.10
N PRO A 595 -26.66 8.62 -7.08
CA PRO A 595 -27.10 9.87 -7.70
C PRO A 595 -26.38 11.11 -7.10
N ALA A 596 -26.01 11.07 -5.82
CA ALA A 596 -25.29 12.15 -5.14
C ALA A 596 -23.89 12.37 -5.73
N PHE A 597 -23.17 11.28 -6.03
CA PHE A 597 -21.86 11.37 -6.69
C PHE A 597 -21.98 11.83 -8.16
N ALA A 598 -23.06 11.40 -8.86
CA ALA A 598 -23.35 11.89 -10.20
C ALA A 598 -23.58 13.41 -10.22
N LYS A 599 -24.30 13.93 -9.22
CA LYS A 599 -24.53 15.36 -9.05
C LYS A 599 -23.22 16.11 -8.80
N LEU A 600 -22.39 15.63 -7.86
CA LEU A 600 -21.07 16.19 -7.57
C LEU A 600 -20.21 16.29 -8.86
N SER A 601 -20.15 15.20 -9.63
CA SER A 601 -19.39 15.15 -10.88
C SER A 601 -19.88 16.20 -11.89
N ALA A 602 -21.20 16.35 -12.05
CA ALA A 602 -21.79 17.35 -12.93
C ALA A 602 -21.50 18.79 -12.47
N GLU A 603 -21.63 19.08 -11.17
CA GLU A 603 -21.34 20.39 -10.58
C GLU A 603 -19.86 20.74 -10.73
N ALA A 604 -18.95 19.84 -10.42
CA ALA A 604 -17.52 20.04 -10.57
C ALA A 604 -17.14 20.31 -12.04
N ARG A 605 -17.71 19.55 -12.97
CA ARG A 605 -17.52 19.76 -14.42
C ARG A 605 -18.01 21.13 -14.86
N ALA A 606 -19.19 21.55 -14.43
CA ALA A 606 -19.73 22.86 -14.74
C ALA A 606 -18.82 23.98 -14.23
N CYS A 607 -18.33 23.89 -13.00
CA CYS A 607 -17.37 24.82 -12.42
C CYS A 607 -16.12 24.98 -13.29
N VAL A 608 -15.55 23.89 -13.72
CA VAL A 608 -14.32 23.92 -14.49
C VAL A 608 -14.53 24.40 -15.91
N THR A 609 -15.65 24.03 -16.53
CA THR A 609 -15.98 24.56 -17.86
C THR A 609 -16.07 26.08 -17.81
N GLN A 610 -16.63 26.65 -16.73
CA GLN A 610 -16.65 28.12 -16.52
C GLN A 610 -15.25 28.71 -16.26
N ALA A 611 -14.32 27.94 -15.71
CA ALA A 611 -12.95 28.39 -15.46
C ALA A 611 -12.18 28.70 -16.75
N ARG A 612 -12.52 28.04 -17.85
CA ARG A 612 -11.97 28.32 -19.16
C ARG A 612 -12.57 29.62 -19.68
N GLN A 613 -11.73 30.60 -19.94
CA GLN A 613 -12.17 31.94 -20.32
C GLN A 613 -11.72 32.29 -21.73
N ILE A 614 -12.63 32.92 -22.48
CA ILE A 614 -12.28 33.58 -23.74
C ILE A 614 -11.77 34.97 -23.43
N ILE A 615 -10.59 35.30 -23.94
CA ILE A 615 -9.89 36.56 -23.69
C ILE A 615 -9.42 37.21 -24.98
N LYS A 616 -9.14 38.51 -24.91
CA LYS A 616 -8.40 39.27 -25.90
C LYS A 616 -7.03 39.64 -25.35
N LEU A 617 -5.99 39.59 -26.21
CA LEU A 617 -4.66 40.10 -25.92
C LEU A 617 -4.57 41.60 -26.25
#